data_7d68cb0422702d970f728dafc9a95ece
#
_entry.id   7d68cb0422702d970f728dafc9a95ece
#
_cell.length_a   1.000
_cell.length_b   1.000
_cell.length_c   1.000
_cell.angle_alpha   90.00
_cell.angle_beta   90.00
_cell.angle_gamma   90.00
#
_symmetry.space_group_name_H-M   'P 1'
#
loop_
_entity.id
_entity.type
_entity.pdbx_description
1 polymer ?
#
loop_
_entity_poly.entity_id
_entity_poly.type
_entity_poly.pdbx_seq_one_letter_code
_entity_poly.pdbx_strand_id
1 'polypeptide(L)'
;GVKGPAFNDLLRAARKQQDDEEDDEMPQILGDEVPLLSPALGFQRDVAIVTVSVVERTKDKKLNTQPYLVTSSRELVRLRNEQIIKLDGHEVALRVMPEGSEFLMRWRFSDIQKFLNGETVDAGQVFRDVHDLFTHYVDFRSPVESAILTLWTIGTYFYTMFPAYPYLALNGPKNSGKSTVMRVLQPLAFNMVTTSDPTGPSMFRLIHYTSCTVGIDEAERYHNPKDPGMQQIRQLLNSGYKQGMPAI
;
A
#
# COMPACT_ATOMS: atom_id res chain seq x y z
N GLY A 1 -20.11 18.65 -40.71
CA GLY A 1 -19.57 18.24 -39.44
C GLY A 1 -20.63 18.42 -38.37
N VAL A 2 -21.25 17.28 -37.92
CA VAL A 2 -22.20 17.28 -36.83
C VAL A 2 -21.36 17.43 -35.55
N LYS A 3 -21.53 18.51 -34.81
CA LYS A 3 -20.96 18.64 -33.46
C LYS A 3 -21.68 17.63 -32.57
N GLY A 4 -20.95 16.68 -32.04
CA GLY A 4 -21.49 15.79 -30.98
C GLY A 4 -21.98 16.61 -29.77
N PRO A 5 -22.89 16.05 -28.98
CA PRO A 5 -23.41 16.72 -27.78
C PRO A 5 -22.27 17.08 -26.82
N ALA A 6 -22.35 18.26 -26.21
CA ALA A 6 -21.37 18.68 -25.23
C ALA A 6 -21.38 17.68 -24.07
N PHE A 7 -20.23 17.48 -23.41
CA PHE A 7 -20.07 16.54 -22.29
C PHE A 7 -21.16 16.70 -21.20
N ASN A 8 -21.58 17.94 -20.93
CA ASN A 8 -22.67 18.24 -20.02
C ASN A 8 -24.06 17.74 -20.50
N ASP A 9 -24.28 17.62 -21.80
CA ASP A 9 -25.52 17.10 -22.37
C ASP A 9 -25.56 15.56 -22.26
N LEU A 10 -24.41 14.91 -22.37
CA LEU A 10 -24.29 13.46 -22.12
C LEU A 10 -24.50 13.11 -20.65
N LEU A 11 -23.99 13.94 -19.73
CA LEU A 11 -24.27 13.77 -18.30
C LEU A 11 -25.75 13.98 -17.94
N ARG A 12 -26.42 14.96 -18.58
CA ARG A 12 -27.86 15.18 -18.39
C ARG A 12 -28.70 14.03 -18.97
N ALA A 13 -28.30 13.46 -20.10
CA ALA A 13 -29.01 12.31 -20.71
C ALA A 13 -28.88 11.04 -19.85
N ALA A 14 -27.71 10.78 -19.27
CA ALA A 14 -27.49 9.65 -18.36
C ALA A 14 -28.31 9.77 -17.07
N ARG A 15 -28.54 11.00 -16.57
CA ARG A 15 -29.36 11.26 -15.37
C ARG A 15 -30.86 11.02 -15.58
N LYS A 16 -31.38 11.25 -16.78
CA LYS A 16 -32.80 11.00 -17.08
C LYS A 16 -33.20 9.52 -17.02
N GLN A 17 -32.24 8.61 -16.93
CA GLN A 17 -32.47 7.17 -16.80
C GLN A 17 -32.42 6.65 -15.35
N GLN A 18 -32.09 7.51 -14.38
CA GLN A 18 -32.12 7.18 -12.93
C GLN A 18 -33.01 8.20 -12.21
N ASP A 19 -34.33 8.11 -12.42
CA ASP A 19 -35.30 8.77 -11.55
C ASP A 19 -35.40 7.97 -10.25
N ASP A 20 -34.72 8.47 -9.21
CA ASP A 20 -35.17 8.38 -7.81
C ASP A 20 -34.38 9.40 -6.98
N GLU A 21 -35.16 10.22 -6.28
CA GLU A 21 -34.88 11.35 -5.42
C GLU A 21 -33.60 11.25 -4.58
N GLU A 22 -32.49 11.89 -5.01
CA GLU A 22 -31.40 12.33 -4.14
C GLU A 22 -30.84 13.66 -4.64
N ASP A 23 -30.57 14.57 -3.72
CA ASP A 23 -30.18 15.96 -3.85
C ASP A 23 -29.40 16.32 -5.14
N ASP A 24 -29.93 17.27 -5.85
CA ASP A 24 -29.58 17.71 -7.22
C ASP A 24 -28.32 18.59 -7.27
N GLU A 25 -27.28 18.27 -6.49
CA GLU A 25 -25.97 18.92 -6.63
C GLU A 25 -25.22 18.35 -7.84
N MET A 26 -24.96 19.19 -8.82
CA MET A 26 -24.13 18.86 -9.99
C MET A 26 -22.79 18.31 -9.52
N PRO A 27 -22.30 17.16 -10.06
CA PRO A 27 -21.00 16.65 -9.71
C PRO A 27 -19.92 17.71 -9.97
N GLN A 28 -19.16 18.02 -8.95
CA GLN A 28 -18.00 18.91 -9.06
C GLN A 28 -16.90 18.17 -9.80
N ILE A 29 -16.47 18.72 -10.93
CA ILE A 29 -15.29 18.22 -11.64
C ILE A 29 -14.08 18.77 -10.89
N LEU A 30 -13.33 17.89 -10.25
CA LEU A 30 -12.04 18.23 -9.67
C LEU A 30 -11.05 18.34 -10.84
N GLY A 31 -10.43 19.51 -10.98
CA GLY A 31 -9.35 19.71 -11.98
C GLY A 31 -8.08 18.93 -11.60
N ASP A 32 -7.08 18.96 -12.47
CA ASP A 32 -5.76 18.33 -12.23
C ASP A 32 -5.01 18.90 -11.02
N GLU A 33 -5.56 19.94 -10.38
CA GLU A 33 -4.98 20.61 -9.22
C GLU A 33 -5.15 19.81 -7.91
N VAL A 34 -6.12 18.89 -7.86
CA VAL A 34 -6.35 18.04 -6.68
C VAL A 34 -5.61 16.72 -6.85
N PRO A 35 -4.52 16.49 -6.10
CA PRO A 35 -3.73 15.27 -6.24
C PRO A 35 -4.51 14.05 -5.74
N LEU A 36 -4.41 12.94 -6.48
CA LEU A 36 -5.00 11.65 -6.13
C LEU A 36 -3.96 10.78 -5.42
N LEU A 37 -4.15 10.52 -4.13
CA LEU A 37 -3.25 9.71 -3.31
C LEU A 37 -3.80 8.32 -3.04
N SER A 38 -2.89 7.34 -2.91
CA SER A 38 -3.22 6.04 -2.32
C SER A 38 -3.31 6.21 -0.80
N PRO A 39 -4.46 5.89 -0.17
CA PRO A 39 -4.58 6.02 1.27
C PRO A 39 -3.72 5.01 2.03
N ALA A 40 -3.37 3.87 1.43
CA ALA A 40 -2.57 2.85 2.11
C ALA A 40 -1.17 3.35 2.48
N LEU A 41 -0.51 4.05 1.57
CA LEU A 41 0.78 4.72 1.77
C LEU A 41 0.92 5.79 0.70
N GLY A 42 1.12 7.03 1.10
CA GLY A 42 1.27 8.15 0.19
C GLY A 42 2.23 9.21 0.72
N PHE A 43 2.80 9.96 -0.23
CA PHE A 43 3.62 11.13 0.06
C PHE A 43 3.13 12.25 -0.83
N GLN A 44 2.78 13.37 -0.23
CA GLN A 44 2.32 14.57 -0.94
C GLN A 44 3.04 15.78 -0.38
N ARG A 45 3.85 16.45 -1.22
CA ARG A 45 4.73 17.52 -0.78
C ARG A 45 5.56 17.04 0.42
N ASP A 46 5.43 17.67 1.59
CA ASP A 46 6.16 17.35 2.81
C ASP A 46 5.38 16.45 3.78
N VAL A 47 4.20 15.97 3.39
CA VAL A 47 3.32 15.15 4.23
C VAL A 47 3.34 13.70 3.77
N ALA A 48 3.72 12.80 4.67
CA ALA A 48 3.52 11.36 4.52
C ALA A 48 2.20 10.95 5.15
N ILE A 49 1.51 10.01 4.52
CA ILE A 49 0.25 9.45 5.00
C ILE A 49 0.29 7.93 5.02
N VAL A 50 -0.34 7.35 6.02
CA VAL A 50 -0.56 5.90 6.10
C VAL A 50 -1.93 5.62 6.72
N THR A 51 -2.65 4.65 6.17
CA THR A 51 -3.92 4.22 6.77
C THR A 51 -3.67 3.11 7.79
N VAL A 52 -4.36 3.23 8.91
CA VAL A 52 -4.35 2.27 10.02
C VAL A 52 -5.77 1.88 10.37
N SER A 53 -5.97 0.64 10.82
CA SER A 53 -7.27 0.20 11.35
C SER A 53 -7.33 0.43 12.85
N VAL A 54 -8.39 1.08 13.30
CA VAL A 54 -8.68 1.31 14.71
C VAL A 54 -9.99 0.62 15.08
N VAL A 55 -9.97 -0.15 16.17
CA VAL A 55 -11.18 -0.76 16.70
C VAL A 55 -11.91 0.25 17.56
N GLU A 56 -13.10 0.66 17.11
CA GLU A 56 -13.99 1.55 17.83
C GLU A 56 -15.10 0.77 18.54
N ARG A 57 -15.55 1.30 19.68
CA ARG A 57 -16.78 0.86 20.31
C ARG A 57 -17.92 1.80 19.92
N THR A 58 -18.90 1.29 19.21
CA THR A 58 -20.11 2.05 18.84
C THR A 58 -20.96 2.38 20.06
N LYS A 59 -21.93 3.32 19.91
CA LYS A 59 -22.90 3.67 20.97
C LYS A 59 -23.66 2.45 21.48
N ASP A 60 -23.93 1.49 20.63
CA ASP A 60 -24.62 0.22 20.94
C ASP A 60 -23.66 -0.85 21.53
N LYS A 61 -22.46 -0.44 21.96
CA LYS A 61 -21.42 -1.29 22.55
C LYS A 61 -20.86 -2.37 21.60
N LYS A 62 -21.18 -2.34 20.33
CA LYS A 62 -20.57 -3.22 19.32
C LYS A 62 -19.17 -2.72 18.98
N LEU A 63 -18.31 -3.68 18.66
CA LEU A 63 -16.97 -3.35 18.14
C LEU A 63 -17.07 -3.19 16.61
N ASN A 64 -16.46 -2.16 16.10
CA ASN A 64 -16.35 -1.89 14.67
C ASN A 64 -14.91 -1.50 14.33
N THR A 65 -14.38 -2.00 13.24
CA THR A 65 -13.06 -1.63 12.75
C THR A 65 -13.22 -0.50 11.74
N GLN A 66 -12.55 0.62 11.99
CA GLN A 66 -12.61 1.81 11.14
C GLN A 66 -11.22 2.17 10.62
N PRO A 67 -11.10 2.53 9.33
CA PRO A 67 -9.86 3.05 8.79
C PRO A 67 -9.64 4.52 9.24
N TYR A 68 -8.44 4.80 9.67
CA TYR A 68 -7.94 6.13 9.99
C TYR A 68 -6.69 6.43 9.21
N LEU A 69 -6.55 7.65 8.74
CA LEU A 69 -5.33 8.16 8.16
C LEU A 69 -4.47 8.80 9.25
N VAL A 70 -3.22 8.38 9.32
CA VAL A 70 -2.19 9.02 10.16
C VAL A 70 -1.27 9.80 9.25
N THR A 71 -1.00 11.05 9.58
CA THR A 71 -0.10 11.92 8.82
C THR A 71 1.24 12.13 9.52
N SER A 72 2.28 12.47 8.77
CA SER A 72 3.57 12.85 9.37
C SER A 72 3.49 14.14 10.20
N SER A 73 2.46 14.98 9.97
CA SER A 73 2.11 16.14 10.78
C SER A 73 1.42 15.77 12.10
N ARG A 74 1.31 14.47 12.41
CA ARG A 74 0.71 13.93 13.64
C ARG A 74 -0.81 14.15 13.74
N GLU A 75 -1.48 14.18 12.61
CA GLU A 75 -2.93 14.23 12.56
C GLU A 75 -3.49 12.82 12.41
N LEU A 76 -4.67 12.60 13.02
CA LEU A 76 -5.46 11.38 12.89
C LEU A 76 -6.79 11.75 12.25
N VAL A 77 -7.01 11.32 11.00
CA VAL A 77 -8.21 11.64 10.23
C VAL A 77 -9.03 10.36 10.02
N ARG A 78 -10.27 10.35 10.50
CA ARG A 78 -11.17 9.23 10.28
C ARG A 78 -11.58 9.18 8.81
N LEU A 79 -11.29 8.08 8.15
CA LEU A 79 -11.75 7.86 6.78
C LEU A 79 -13.23 7.45 6.79
N ARG A 80 -14.03 8.19 6.04
CA ARG A 80 -15.43 7.89 5.75
C ARG A 80 -15.56 7.59 4.27
N ASN A 81 -16.77 7.61 3.76
CA ASN A 81 -17.01 7.50 2.32
C ASN A 81 -16.55 8.74 1.53
N GLU A 82 -16.15 9.80 2.24
CA GLU A 82 -15.56 10.98 1.62
C GLU A 82 -14.19 10.66 1.06
N GLN A 83 -14.02 10.94 -0.23
CA GLN A 83 -12.75 10.70 -0.93
C GLN A 83 -11.86 11.95 -0.99
N ILE A 84 -12.37 13.10 -0.52
CA ILE A 84 -11.63 14.35 -0.46
C ILE A 84 -11.41 14.71 1.00
N ILE A 85 -10.17 14.89 1.36
CA ILE A 85 -9.74 15.30 2.70
C ILE A 85 -8.87 16.55 2.61
N LYS A 86 -8.77 17.29 3.70
CA LYS A 86 -7.81 18.40 3.80
C LYS A 86 -6.57 17.90 4.54
N LEU A 87 -5.42 18.01 3.89
CA LEU A 87 -4.12 17.77 4.48
C LEU A 87 -3.33 19.08 4.43
N ASP A 88 -2.91 19.56 5.58
CA ASP A 88 -2.14 20.81 5.68
C ASP A 88 -2.82 22.00 4.96
N GLY A 89 -4.16 22.08 5.05
CA GLY A 89 -4.96 23.11 4.40
C GLY A 89 -5.20 22.93 2.89
N HIS A 90 -4.67 21.87 2.27
CA HIS A 90 -4.87 21.56 0.86
C HIS A 90 -5.84 20.40 0.67
N GLU A 91 -6.68 20.49 -0.33
CA GLU A 91 -7.58 19.39 -0.71
C GLU A 91 -6.78 18.30 -1.43
N VAL A 92 -7.05 17.06 -1.02
CA VAL A 92 -6.44 15.85 -1.56
C VAL A 92 -7.53 14.82 -1.80
N ALA A 93 -7.59 14.27 -3.00
CA ALA A 93 -8.47 13.16 -3.32
C ALA A 93 -7.80 11.83 -2.93
N LEU A 94 -8.55 10.96 -2.28
CA LEU A 94 -8.08 9.62 -1.93
C LEU A 94 -8.66 8.58 -2.87
N ARG A 95 -7.84 7.63 -3.27
CA ARG A 95 -8.32 6.43 -3.96
C ARG A 95 -9.18 5.60 -3.02
N VAL A 96 -10.27 5.03 -3.54
CA VAL A 96 -11.12 4.14 -2.76
C VAL A 96 -10.35 2.89 -2.35
N MET A 97 -10.39 2.57 -1.06
CA MET A 97 -9.93 1.26 -0.59
C MET A 97 -11.12 0.28 -0.61
N PRO A 98 -10.94 -0.94 -1.14
CA PRO A 98 -12.00 -1.94 -1.09
C PRO A 98 -12.26 -2.38 0.35
N GLU A 99 -13.47 -2.80 0.63
CA GLU A 99 -13.83 -3.44 1.88
C GLU A 99 -12.92 -4.68 2.11
N GLY A 100 -12.52 -4.92 3.35
CA GLY A 100 -11.66 -6.05 3.71
C GLY A 100 -10.15 -5.77 3.57
N SER A 101 -9.73 -4.56 3.20
CA SER A 101 -8.30 -4.20 3.18
C SER A 101 -7.71 -3.94 4.57
N GLU A 102 -8.53 -3.88 5.59
CA GLU A 102 -8.14 -3.68 7.00
C GLU A 102 -7.23 -4.79 7.55
N PHE A 103 -7.26 -6.00 6.98
CA PHE A 103 -6.41 -7.12 7.43
C PHE A 103 -4.91 -6.89 7.18
N LEU A 104 -4.56 -5.96 6.32
CA LEU A 104 -3.16 -5.58 6.07
C LEU A 104 -2.61 -4.59 7.10
N MET A 105 -3.48 -4.00 7.90
CA MET A 105 -3.12 -2.97 8.86
C MET A 105 -2.64 -3.61 10.15
N ARG A 106 -1.31 -3.65 10.35
CA ARG A 106 -0.65 -4.35 11.47
C ARG A 106 -0.16 -3.42 12.58
N TRP A 107 -0.73 -2.23 12.66
CA TRP A 107 -0.28 -1.22 13.60
C TRP A 107 -0.93 -1.40 14.96
N ARG A 108 -0.14 -1.28 16.03
CA ARG A 108 -0.69 -1.21 17.39
C ARG A 108 -1.14 0.20 17.66
N PHE A 109 -2.37 0.38 18.13
CA PHE A 109 -2.92 1.69 18.43
C PHE A 109 -2.09 2.44 19.50
N SER A 110 -1.52 1.74 20.48
CA SER A 110 -0.61 2.31 21.47
C SER A 110 0.61 3.01 20.86
N ASP A 111 1.18 2.43 19.79
CA ASP A 111 2.34 3.01 19.13
C ASP A 111 1.95 4.19 18.24
N ILE A 112 0.76 4.13 17.64
CA ILE A 112 0.17 5.28 16.94
C ILE A 112 -0.05 6.43 17.92
N GLN A 113 -0.61 6.17 19.12
CA GLN A 113 -0.80 7.18 20.16
C GLN A 113 0.50 7.82 20.61
N LYS A 114 1.57 7.06 20.81
CA LYS A 114 2.90 7.59 21.14
C LYS A 114 3.37 8.57 20.07
N PHE A 115 3.27 8.16 18.80
CA PHE A 115 3.63 9.04 17.68
C PHE A 115 2.80 10.32 17.65
N LEU A 116 1.47 10.23 17.79
CA LEU A 116 0.58 11.39 17.84
C LEU A 116 0.87 12.32 19.03
N ASN A 117 1.33 11.77 20.16
CA ASN A 117 1.71 12.51 21.35
C ASN A 117 3.11 13.14 21.28
N GLY A 118 3.80 13.00 20.17
CA GLY A 118 5.07 13.67 19.96
C GLY A 118 6.31 12.81 20.14
N GLU A 119 6.18 11.52 20.45
CA GLU A 119 7.34 10.64 20.52
C GLU A 119 8.03 10.57 19.15
N THR A 120 9.35 10.62 19.18
CA THR A 120 10.20 10.51 17.99
C THR A 120 10.88 9.14 17.98
N VAL A 121 11.16 8.65 16.78
CA VAL A 121 11.85 7.37 16.57
C VAL A 121 13.27 7.67 16.08
N ASP A 122 14.27 7.09 16.72
CA ASP A 122 15.66 7.12 16.24
C ASP A 122 15.82 6.11 15.09
N ALA A 123 16.07 6.59 13.90
CA ALA A 123 16.28 5.76 12.71
C ALA A 123 17.46 4.78 12.88
N GLY A 124 18.52 5.20 13.59
CA GLY A 124 19.65 4.32 13.90
C GLY A 124 19.27 3.18 14.83
N GLN A 125 18.37 3.43 15.79
CA GLN A 125 17.86 2.39 16.67
C GLN A 125 16.95 1.41 15.90
N VAL A 126 16.07 1.91 15.03
CA VAL A 126 15.24 1.04 14.14
C VAL A 126 16.12 0.14 13.30
N PHE A 127 17.20 0.70 12.71
CA PHE A 127 18.13 -0.12 11.93
C PHE A 127 18.74 -1.24 12.80
N ARG A 128 19.24 -0.92 13.99
CA ARG A 128 19.83 -1.91 14.91
C ARG A 128 18.82 -2.99 15.28
N ASP A 129 17.63 -2.61 15.68
CA ASP A 129 16.59 -3.55 16.12
C ASP A 129 16.18 -4.51 14.99
N VAL A 130 16.01 -4.02 13.77
CA VAL A 130 15.68 -4.84 12.59
C VAL A 130 16.86 -5.72 12.20
N HIS A 131 18.09 -5.20 12.23
CA HIS A 131 19.30 -5.95 11.93
C HIS A 131 19.53 -7.08 12.94
N ASP A 132 19.33 -6.82 14.22
CA ASP A 132 19.50 -7.80 15.28
C ASP A 132 18.46 -8.93 15.17
N LEU A 133 17.23 -8.60 14.77
CA LEU A 133 16.21 -9.62 14.48
C LEU A 133 16.66 -10.53 13.32
N PHE A 134 17.16 -9.97 12.23
CA PHE A 134 17.65 -10.79 11.12
C PHE A 134 18.82 -11.67 11.53
N THR A 135 19.83 -11.12 12.19
CA THR A 135 21.03 -11.87 12.60
C THR A 135 20.76 -12.87 13.73
N HIS A 136 19.69 -12.69 14.49
CA HIS A 136 19.24 -13.67 15.48
C HIS A 136 18.65 -14.94 14.84
N TYR A 137 17.92 -14.79 13.74
CA TYR A 137 17.20 -15.93 13.13
C TYR A 137 17.85 -16.49 11.88
N VAL A 138 18.80 -15.75 11.27
CA VAL A 138 19.41 -16.11 9.99
C VAL A 138 20.93 -15.99 10.09
N ASP A 139 21.61 -17.05 9.69
CA ASP A 139 23.07 -17.07 9.57
C ASP A 139 23.47 -16.55 8.19
N PHE A 140 24.03 -15.37 8.12
CA PHE A 140 24.46 -14.70 6.89
C PHE A 140 25.92 -15.01 6.58
N ARG A 141 26.25 -15.14 5.30
CA ARG A 141 27.65 -15.34 4.85
C ARG A 141 28.50 -14.10 5.09
N SER A 142 27.89 -12.93 5.09
CA SER A 142 28.57 -11.65 5.21
C SER A 142 27.68 -10.65 5.98
N PRO A 143 28.29 -9.79 6.82
CA PRO A 143 27.56 -8.67 7.45
C PRO A 143 26.91 -7.71 6.45
N VAL A 144 27.40 -7.66 5.22
CA VAL A 144 26.84 -6.84 4.15
C VAL A 144 25.45 -7.34 3.74
N GLU A 145 25.26 -8.67 3.70
CA GLU A 145 23.97 -9.25 3.35
C GLU A 145 22.88 -8.90 4.37
N SER A 146 23.18 -9.00 5.65
CA SER A 146 22.25 -8.62 6.72
C SER A 146 21.93 -7.13 6.71
N ALA A 147 22.95 -6.28 6.49
CA ALA A 147 22.78 -4.84 6.39
C ALA A 147 21.91 -4.43 5.17
N ILE A 148 22.14 -5.04 3.99
CA ILE A 148 21.33 -4.80 2.79
C ILE A 148 19.89 -5.23 3.03
N LEU A 149 19.65 -6.42 3.62
CA LEU A 149 18.32 -6.90 3.92
C LEU A 149 17.59 -5.98 4.90
N THR A 150 18.30 -5.48 5.92
CA THR A 150 17.76 -4.52 6.89
C THR A 150 17.35 -3.22 6.21
N LEU A 151 18.23 -2.61 5.42
CA LEU A 151 17.96 -1.38 4.68
C LEU A 151 16.82 -1.56 3.68
N TRP A 152 16.80 -2.68 2.97
CA TRP A 152 15.71 -3.00 2.06
C TRP A 152 14.38 -3.10 2.81
N THR A 153 14.36 -3.75 3.96
CA THR A 153 13.14 -3.91 4.78
C THR A 153 12.60 -2.56 5.25
N ILE A 154 13.46 -1.70 5.78
CA ILE A 154 13.10 -0.33 6.19
C ILE A 154 12.63 0.48 4.99
N GLY A 155 13.31 0.36 3.86
CA GLY A 155 12.96 1.06 2.62
C GLY A 155 11.57 0.72 2.08
N THR A 156 10.99 -0.45 2.42
CA THR A 156 9.60 -0.79 2.03
C THR A 156 8.56 0.19 2.56
N TYR A 157 8.87 0.96 3.61
CA TYR A 157 8.01 2.03 4.14
C TYR A 157 8.09 3.33 3.34
N PHE A 158 9.08 3.45 2.46
CA PHE A 158 9.40 4.65 1.70
C PHE A 158 9.46 4.41 0.20
N TYR A 159 9.09 3.22 -0.28
CA TYR A 159 9.31 2.81 -1.66
C TYR A 159 8.64 3.75 -2.68
N THR A 160 7.51 4.37 -2.32
CA THR A 160 6.80 5.33 -3.17
C THR A 160 7.53 6.66 -3.37
N MET A 161 8.58 6.93 -2.57
CA MET A 161 9.44 8.11 -2.73
C MET A 161 10.53 7.90 -3.80
N PHE A 162 10.78 6.65 -4.19
CA PHE A 162 11.84 6.33 -5.15
C PHE A 162 11.26 6.13 -6.56
N PRO A 163 11.96 6.56 -7.60
CA PRO A 163 11.52 6.33 -8.99
C PRO A 163 11.54 4.84 -9.36
N ALA A 164 12.32 4.04 -8.65
CA ALA A 164 12.35 2.58 -8.76
C ALA A 164 12.74 1.96 -7.42
N TYR A 165 12.13 0.84 -7.06
CA TYR A 165 12.46 0.08 -5.86
C TYR A 165 12.90 -1.34 -6.23
N PRO A 166 14.09 -1.81 -5.80
CA PRO A 166 14.63 -3.07 -6.26
C PRO A 166 13.89 -4.27 -5.66
N TYR A 167 13.74 -5.32 -6.45
CA TYR A 167 13.32 -6.60 -5.92
C TYR A 167 14.41 -7.25 -5.08
N LEU A 168 13.99 -7.94 -4.02
CA LEU A 168 14.86 -8.78 -3.23
C LEU A 168 14.74 -10.23 -3.72
N ALA A 169 15.80 -10.80 -4.24
CA ALA A 169 15.86 -12.19 -4.68
C ALA A 169 16.66 -13.05 -3.68
N LEU A 170 15.97 -13.98 -3.04
CA LEU A 170 16.59 -14.93 -2.11
C LEU A 170 17.03 -16.18 -2.86
N ASN A 171 18.32 -16.32 -3.14
CA ASN A 171 18.92 -17.47 -3.81
C ASN A 171 19.69 -18.36 -2.83
N GLY A 172 19.57 -19.67 -3.00
CA GLY A 172 20.30 -20.62 -2.19
C GLY A 172 19.76 -22.05 -2.37
N PRO A 173 20.53 -23.07 -1.97
CA PRO A 173 20.09 -24.46 -2.04
C PRO A 173 18.87 -24.73 -1.16
N LYS A 174 18.27 -25.90 -1.29
CA LYS A 174 17.21 -26.34 -0.38
C LYS A 174 17.74 -26.34 1.06
N ASN A 175 16.91 -25.91 2.01
CA ASN A 175 17.24 -25.79 3.44
C ASN A 175 18.30 -24.71 3.77
N SER A 176 18.54 -23.72 2.91
CA SER A 176 19.48 -22.62 3.16
C SER A 176 18.88 -21.45 3.97
N GLY A 177 17.72 -21.60 4.55
CA GLY A 177 17.10 -20.53 5.38
C GLY A 177 16.23 -19.53 4.63
N LYS A 178 16.00 -19.66 3.30
CA LYS A 178 15.15 -18.74 2.53
C LYS A 178 13.77 -18.51 3.16
N SER A 179 13.08 -19.59 3.54
CA SER A 179 11.77 -19.52 4.18
C SER A 179 11.83 -18.90 5.59
N THR A 180 12.98 -19.00 6.28
CA THR A 180 13.20 -18.30 7.56
C THR A 180 13.32 -16.80 7.32
N VAL A 181 14.10 -16.37 6.31
CA VAL A 181 14.17 -14.96 5.93
C VAL A 181 12.78 -14.41 5.60
N MET A 182 11.98 -15.12 4.80
CA MET A 182 10.61 -14.72 4.46
C MET A 182 9.72 -14.57 5.70
N ARG A 183 9.83 -15.49 6.66
CA ARG A 183 9.06 -15.41 7.91
C ARG A 183 9.44 -14.24 8.80
N VAL A 184 10.73 -13.86 8.81
CA VAL A 184 11.19 -12.68 9.55
C VAL A 184 10.81 -11.39 8.81
N LEU A 185 10.92 -11.37 7.48
CA LEU A 185 10.50 -10.23 6.64
C LEU A 185 9.01 -9.91 6.79
N GLN A 186 8.15 -10.93 6.84
CA GLN A 186 6.71 -10.76 6.80
C GLN A 186 6.15 -9.79 7.86
N PRO A 187 6.53 -9.83 9.15
CA PRO A 187 6.10 -8.85 10.13
C PRO A 187 6.84 -7.51 10.05
N LEU A 188 7.98 -7.43 9.37
CA LEU A 188 8.85 -6.25 9.35
C LEU A 188 8.67 -5.38 8.12
N ALA A 189 8.46 -5.95 6.94
CA ALA A 189 8.26 -5.19 5.71
C ALA A 189 6.84 -4.60 5.65
N PHE A 190 6.71 -3.45 4.97
CA PHE A 190 5.45 -2.72 4.89
C PHE A 190 4.32 -3.56 4.28
N ASN A 191 3.25 -3.78 5.04
CA ASN A 191 2.06 -4.55 4.65
C ASN A 191 2.37 -5.87 3.92
N MET A 192 3.44 -6.58 4.31
CA MET A 192 3.90 -7.74 3.58
C MET A 192 2.92 -8.89 3.62
N VAL A 193 2.60 -9.41 2.44
CA VAL A 193 1.81 -10.62 2.20
C VAL A 193 2.67 -11.64 1.48
N THR A 194 2.69 -12.86 1.99
CA THR A 194 3.39 -13.98 1.34
C THR A 194 2.41 -14.90 0.62
N THR A 195 2.77 -15.33 -0.57
CA THR A 195 1.96 -16.25 -1.39
C THR A 195 2.86 -17.24 -2.13
N SER A 196 2.38 -18.46 -2.33
CA SER A 196 3.06 -19.48 -3.12
C SER A 196 2.47 -19.65 -4.54
N ASP A 197 1.24 -19.19 -4.73
CA ASP A 197 0.52 -19.38 -6.00
C ASP A 197 -0.37 -18.15 -6.31
N PRO A 198 0.22 -16.96 -6.57
CA PRO A 198 -0.55 -15.79 -6.92
C PRO A 198 -1.05 -15.88 -8.36
N THR A 199 -2.23 -15.30 -8.60
CA THR A 199 -2.68 -15.00 -9.96
C THR A 199 -2.36 -13.55 -10.31
N GLY A 200 -2.12 -13.24 -11.60
CA GLY A 200 -1.85 -11.87 -12.04
C GLY A 200 -2.89 -10.86 -11.56
N PRO A 201 -4.22 -11.10 -11.78
CA PRO A 201 -5.26 -10.18 -11.32
C PRO A 201 -5.35 -10.01 -9.81
N SER A 202 -5.15 -11.08 -9.02
CA SER A 202 -5.19 -10.98 -7.56
C SER A 202 -4.02 -10.17 -7.01
N MET A 203 -2.83 -10.39 -7.56
CA MET A 203 -1.62 -9.68 -7.20
C MET A 203 -1.71 -8.19 -7.54
N PHE A 204 -2.21 -7.88 -8.75
CA PHE A 204 -2.42 -6.50 -9.18
C PHE A 204 -3.36 -5.75 -8.24
N ARG A 205 -4.53 -6.33 -7.94
CA ARG A 205 -5.52 -5.72 -7.02
C ARG A 205 -4.92 -5.50 -5.63
N LEU A 206 -4.25 -6.50 -5.10
CA LEU A 206 -3.63 -6.43 -3.78
C LEU A 206 -2.63 -5.27 -3.70
N ILE A 207 -1.68 -5.20 -4.65
CA ILE A 207 -0.67 -4.14 -4.68
C ILE A 207 -1.33 -2.76 -4.89
N HIS A 208 -2.27 -2.68 -5.84
CA HIS A 208 -2.92 -1.41 -6.20
C HIS A 208 -3.65 -0.76 -5.02
N TYR A 209 -4.38 -1.56 -4.24
CA TYR A 209 -5.20 -1.02 -3.15
C TYR A 209 -4.47 -0.89 -1.83
N THR A 210 -3.46 -1.72 -1.58
CA THR A 210 -2.86 -1.82 -0.25
C THR A 210 -1.42 -1.37 -0.19
N SER A 211 -0.81 -1.05 -1.34
CA SER A 211 0.61 -0.68 -1.45
C SER A 211 1.53 -1.71 -0.76
N CYS A 212 1.12 -2.98 -0.73
CA CYS A 212 1.79 -4.02 0.02
C CYS A 212 3.12 -4.46 -0.60
N THR A 213 3.99 -4.96 0.25
CA THR A 213 5.13 -5.77 -0.17
C THR A 213 4.67 -7.19 -0.44
N VAL A 214 4.94 -7.74 -1.62
CA VAL A 214 4.58 -9.12 -1.95
C VAL A 214 5.80 -10.02 -1.89
N GLY A 215 5.73 -11.01 -1.01
CA GLY A 215 6.70 -12.10 -0.94
C GLY A 215 6.19 -13.32 -1.72
N ILE A 216 6.95 -13.77 -2.69
CA ILE A 216 6.59 -14.92 -3.51
C ILE A 216 7.49 -16.09 -3.12
N ASP A 217 6.92 -17.15 -2.56
CA ASP A 217 7.62 -18.40 -2.33
C ASP A 217 7.57 -19.28 -3.59
N GLU A 218 8.56 -20.14 -3.77
CA GLU A 218 8.71 -20.98 -4.97
C GLU A 218 8.76 -20.20 -6.30
N ALA A 219 9.47 -19.06 -6.32
CA ALA A 219 9.58 -18.20 -7.50
C ALA A 219 10.23 -18.89 -8.71
N GLU A 220 10.88 -20.05 -8.54
CA GLU A 220 11.43 -20.89 -9.62
C GLU A 220 10.35 -21.30 -10.64
N ARG A 221 9.08 -21.41 -10.22
CA ARG A 221 7.95 -21.76 -11.10
C ARG A 221 7.70 -20.69 -12.17
N TYR A 222 8.07 -19.43 -11.92
CA TYR A 222 7.89 -18.33 -12.89
C TYR A 222 8.86 -18.37 -14.07
N HIS A 223 9.88 -19.19 -14.00
CA HIS A 223 10.82 -19.40 -15.12
C HIS A 223 10.28 -20.33 -16.21
N ASN A 224 9.14 -21.01 -15.97
CA ASN A 224 8.54 -21.87 -17.00
C ASN A 224 7.81 -21.02 -18.08
N PRO A 225 8.34 -20.92 -19.32
CA PRO A 225 7.72 -20.06 -20.35
C PRO A 225 6.40 -20.61 -20.90
N LYS A 226 6.08 -21.87 -20.60
CA LYS A 226 4.89 -22.56 -21.14
C LYS A 226 3.64 -22.39 -20.29
N ASP A 227 3.71 -21.74 -19.13
CA ASP A 227 2.57 -21.49 -18.25
C ASP A 227 1.95 -20.12 -18.56
N PRO A 228 0.74 -20.05 -19.15
CA PRO A 228 0.08 -18.78 -19.49
C PRO A 228 -0.26 -17.93 -18.25
N GLY A 229 -0.59 -18.57 -17.11
CA GLY A 229 -0.89 -17.87 -15.87
C GLY A 229 0.34 -17.11 -15.32
N MET A 230 1.52 -17.63 -15.57
CA MET A 230 2.79 -17.02 -15.16
C MET A 230 3.24 -15.88 -16.08
N GLN A 231 2.70 -15.78 -17.28
CA GLN A 231 3.05 -14.68 -18.20
C GLN A 231 2.62 -13.31 -17.63
N GLN A 232 1.42 -13.21 -17.09
CA GLN A 232 0.92 -11.98 -16.49
C GLN A 232 1.75 -11.56 -15.27
N ILE A 233 2.15 -12.51 -14.43
CA ILE A 233 3.01 -12.23 -13.27
C ILE A 233 4.38 -11.75 -13.71
N ARG A 234 4.99 -12.37 -14.74
CA ARG A 234 6.26 -11.90 -15.30
C ARG A 234 6.17 -10.49 -15.87
N GLN A 235 5.09 -10.15 -16.56
CA GLN A 235 4.86 -8.79 -17.05
C GLN A 235 4.76 -7.80 -15.89
N LEU A 236 4.01 -8.16 -14.85
CA LEU A 236 3.87 -7.34 -13.64
C LEU A 236 5.21 -7.15 -12.92
N LEU A 237 6.04 -8.19 -12.81
CA LEU A 237 7.37 -8.09 -12.22
C LEU A 237 8.33 -7.28 -13.09
N ASN A 238 8.23 -7.34 -14.41
CA ASN A 238 9.09 -6.57 -15.31
C ASN A 238 8.80 -5.07 -15.31
N SER A 239 7.58 -4.66 -15.00
CA SER A 239 7.16 -3.24 -14.95
C SER A 239 7.03 -2.70 -13.53
N GLY A 240 6.66 -3.54 -12.57
CA GLY A 240 6.22 -3.13 -11.24
C GLY A 240 7.28 -2.52 -10.33
N TYR A 241 8.57 -2.60 -10.68
CA TYR A 241 9.65 -1.99 -9.89
C TYR A 241 9.85 -0.49 -10.18
N LYS A 242 9.23 0.03 -11.24
CA LYS A 242 9.32 1.44 -11.65
C LYS A 242 8.01 2.17 -11.40
N GLN A 243 8.12 3.37 -10.85
CA GLN A 243 6.97 4.24 -10.66
C GLN A 243 6.41 4.72 -12.00
N GLY A 244 5.07 4.74 -12.15
CA GLY A 244 4.39 5.24 -13.34
C GLY A 244 4.40 4.31 -14.56
N MET A 245 4.97 3.11 -14.48
CA MET A 245 4.87 2.11 -15.54
C MET A 245 3.51 1.40 -15.45
N PRO A 246 2.68 1.43 -16.51
CA PRO A 246 1.42 0.70 -16.50
C PRO A 246 1.70 -0.80 -16.50
N ALA A 247 1.04 -1.54 -15.63
CA ALA A 247 0.92 -2.99 -15.73
C ALA A 247 -0.20 -3.28 -16.75
N ILE A 248 0.20 -3.50 -17.99
CA ILE A 248 -0.73 -3.80 -19.10
C ILE A 248 -1.01 -5.30 -19.13
#